data_15f5332badf9ceb8766bdde31c19c4d5
#
_entry.id   15f5332badf9ceb8766bdde31c19c4d5
#
_cell.length_a   1.000
_cell.length_b   1.000
_cell.length_c   1.000
_cell.angle_alpha   90.00
_cell.angle_beta   90.00
_cell.angle_gamma   90.00
#
_symmetry.space_group_name_H-M   'P 1'
#
loop_
_entity.id
_entity.type
_entity.pdbx_description
1 polymer ?
#
loop_
_entity_poly.entity_id
_entity_poly.type
_entity_poly.pdbx_seq_one_letter_code
_entity_poly.pdbx_strand_id
1 'polypeptide(L)'
;GHVTLRAAMIDGTYPDTDKVIPKENDQIATLDTKALAGLLRRVTAIFSSNAAAGVHLKLTPAGRLTIDAGDRLWESATGNIAAAYDGPGFEVGFSRRYLGDLLKVSGEQVRIAFSDPGSPVLFTDPADASCLHVLMSMRVV
;
A
#
# COMPACT_ATOMS: atom_id res chain seq x y z
N GLY A 1 -22.16 25.55 -1.13
CA GLY A 1 -21.11 26.20 -1.90
C GLY A 1 -20.91 25.51 -3.25
N HIS A 2 -20.60 26.26 -4.29
CA HIS A 2 -20.30 25.72 -5.63
C HIS A 2 -18.79 25.72 -5.82
N VAL A 3 -18.26 24.59 -6.30
CA VAL A 3 -16.86 24.48 -6.71
C VAL A 3 -16.82 24.34 -8.23
N THR A 4 -16.05 25.19 -8.89
CA THR A 4 -15.83 25.10 -10.33
C THR A 4 -14.38 24.72 -10.60
N LEU A 5 -14.16 23.59 -11.29
CA LEU A 5 -12.84 23.14 -11.72
C LEU A 5 -12.71 23.38 -13.23
N ARG A 6 -11.61 24.02 -13.64
CA ARG A 6 -11.21 24.14 -15.05
C ARG A 6 -9.84 23.51 -15.23
N ALA A 7 -9.72 22.58 -16.15
CA ALA A 7 -8.47 21.92 -16.45
C ALA A 7 -8.30 21.76 -17.96
N ALA A 8 -7.06 21.84 -18.43
CA ALA A 8 -6.73 21.45 -19.80
C ALA A 8 -6.76 19.92 -19.88
N MET A 9 -7.43 19.39 -20.91
CA MET A 9 -7.44 17.96 -21.17
C MET A 9 -6.10 17.54 -21.77
N ILE A 10 -5.61 16.38 -21.34
CA ILE A 10 -4.46 15.75 -21.97
C ILE A 10 -4.92 15.14 -23.29
N ASP A 11 -4.22 15.44 -24.38
CA ASP A 11 -4.48 14.82 -25.70
C ASP A 11 -3.99 13.36 -25.65
N GLY A 12 -4.92 12.41 -25.69
CA GLY A 12 -4.63 10.98 -25.63
C GLY A 12 -5.84 10.16 -25.19
N THR A 13 -5.74 8.86 -25.41
CA THR A 13 -6.75 7.89 -24.92
C THR A 13 -6.46 7.54 -23.46
N TYR A 14 -7.47 7.68 -22.60
CA TYR A 14 -7.34 7.26 -21.21
C TYR A 14 -7.13 5.72 -21.14
N PRO A 15 -6.19 5.23 -20.33
CA PRO A 15 -5.97 3.79 -20.18
C PRO A 15 -7.22 3.06 -19.70
N ASP A 16 -7.42 1.86 -20.23
CA ASP A 16 -8.50 0.97 -19.80
C ASP A 16 -8.24 0.49 -18.36
N THR A 17 -8.95 1.07 -17.41
CA THR A 17 -8.79 0.77 -15.99
C THR A 17 -9.16 -0.67 -15.64
N ASP A 18 -10.09 -1.28 -16.37
CA ASP A 18 -10.52 -2.66 -16.13
C ASP A 18 -9.40 -3.69 -16.37
N LYS A 19 -8.40 -3.31 -17.17
CA LYS A 19 -7.20 -4.14 -17.42
C LYS A 19 -6.13 -3.99 -16.33
N VAL A 20 -6.19 -2.91 -15.55
CA VAL A 20 -5.22 -2.64 -14.48
C VAL A 20 -5.69 -3.21 -13.15
N ILE A 21 -7.00 -3.28 -12.93
CA ILE A 21 -7.58 -3.82 -11.70
C ILE A 21 -7.36 -5.34 -11.65
N PRO A 22 -6.60 -5.86 -10.67
CA PRO A 22 -6.36 -7.29 -10.56
C PRO A 22 -7.66 -8.03 -10.21
N LYS A 23 -7.93 -9.12 -10.91
CA LYS A 23 -9.14 -9.93 -10.71
C LYS A 23 -8.87 -11.25 -9.97
N GLU A 24 -7.60 -11.62 -9.83
CA GLU A 24 -7.18 -12.91 -9.28
C GLU A 24 -6.49 -12.78 -7.91
N ASN A 25 -6.67 -11.66 -7.25
CA ASN A 25 -6.14 -11.44 -5.90
C ASN A 25 -7.05 -12.12 -4.87
N ASP A 26 -6.77 -13.37 -4.56
CA ASP A 26 -7.56 -14.25 -3.70
C ASP A 26 -7.14 -14.20 -2.21
N GLN A 27 -5.95 -13.69 -1.93
CA GLN A 27 -5.46 -13.54 -0.57
C GLN A 27 -5.80 -12.15 -0.04
N ILE A 28 -6.40 -12.10 1.14
CA ILE A 28 -6.93 -10.86 1.71
C ILE A 28 -6.41 -10.68 3.13
N ALA A 29 -5.79 -9.53 3.39
CA ALA A 29 -5.45 -9.07 4.72
C ALA A 29 -6.25 -7.81 5.07
N THR A 30 -6.73 -7.72 6.30
CA THR A 30 -7.41 -6.52 6.79
C THR A 30 -6.64 -5.93 7.97
N LEU A 31 -6.43 -4.63 7.93
CA LEU A 31 -5.63 -3.90 8.90
C LEU A 31 -6.35 -2.61 9.36
N ASP A 32 -6.02 -2.17 10.56
CA ASP A 32 -6.36 -0.82 11.02
C ASP A 32 -5.51 0.20 10.26
N THR A 33 -6.18 1.15 9.61
CA THR A 33 -5.51 2.16 8.77
C THR A 33 -4.60 3.07 9.57
N LYS A 34 -5.02 3.49 10.79
CA LYS A 34 -4.22 4.37 11.65
C LYS A 34 -2.98 3.66 12.17
N ALA A 35 -3.11 2.38 12.53
CA ALA A 35 -1.99 1.57 12.97
C ALA A 35 -0.96 1.39 11.85
N LEU A 36 -1.42 1.10 10.63
CA LEU A 36 -0.56 0.94 9.46
C LEU A 36 0.13 2.26 9.08
N ALA A 37 -0.61 3.36 9.03
CA ALA A 37 -0.05 4.68 8.75
C ALA A 37 0.95 5.14 9.84
N GLY A 38 0.65 4.86 11.10
CA GLY A 38 1.54 5.14 12.22
C GLY A 38 2.83 4.32 12.16
N LEU A 39 2.71 3.04 11.80
CA LEU A 39 3.87 2.16 11.61
C LEU A 39 4.74 2.65 10.45
N LEU A 40 4.14 2.91 9.30
CA LEU A 40 4.83 3.44 8.12
C LEU A 40 5.62 4.71 8.46
N ARG A 41 4.97 5.67 9.13
CA ARG A 41 5.61 6.93 9.56
C ARG A 41 6.80 6.69 10.50
N ARG A 42 6.66 5.77 11.46
CA ARG A 42 7.75 5.47 12.42
C ARG A 42 8.96 4.85 11.73
N VAL A 43 8.74 3.82 10.91
CA VAL A 43 9.87 3.12 10.24
C VAL A 43 10.54 3.98 9.17
N THR A 44 9.82 4.94 8.60
CA THR A 44 10.36 5.83 7.56
C THR A 44 10.92 7.14 8.12
N ALA A 45 10.80 7.39 9.43
CA ALA A 45 11.32 8.60 10.08
C ALA A 45 12.86 8.69 10.04
N ILE A 46 13.55 7.56 9.89
CA ILE A 46 15.00 7.50 9.75
C ILE A 46 15.51 8.09 8.42
N PHE A 47 14.66 8.11 7.39
CA PHE A 47 15.07 8.65 6.09
C PHE A 47 14.93 10.16 6.05
N SER A 48 16.07 10.85 5.93
CA SER A 48 16.11 12.27 5.69
C SER A 48 15.62 12.60 4.33
N SER A 49 14.56 12.87 3.85
CA SER A 49 14.15 13.48 2.56
C SER A 49 14.05 12.63 1.29
N ASN A 50 14.52 11.43 1.22
CA ASN A 50 14.41 10.67 -0.04
C ASN A 50 12.99 10.10 -0.26
N ALA A 51 12.17 10.85 -1.02
CA ALA A 51 10.79 10.47 -1.35
C ALA A 51 10.69 9.15 -2.16
N ALA A 52 11.79 8.70 -2.75
CA ALA A 52 11.87 7.49 -3.56
C ALA A 52 12.14 6.21 -2.75
N ALA A 53 12.30 6.31 -1.43
CA ALA A 53 12.58 5.14 -0.61
C ALA A 53 11.40 4.15 -0.65
N GLY A 54 11.73 2.89 -0.93
CA GLY A 54 10.79 1.78 -0.83
C GLY A 54 10.64 1.29 0.61
N VAL A 55 9.53 0.67 0.90
CA VAL A 55 9.28 -0.08 2.14
C VAL A 55 8.92 -1.51 1.77
N HIS A 56 9.38 -2.45 2.56
CA HIS A 56 9.11 -3.86 2.38
C HIS A 56 8.09 -4.34 3.41
N LEU A 57 6.97 -4.85 2.94
CA LEU A 57 5.90 -5.38 3.76
C LEU A 57 5.99 -6.90 3.78
N LYS A 58 5.90 -7.47 4.99
CA LYS A 58 5.88 -8.92 5.20
C LYS A 58 4.66 -9.29 6.02
N LEU A 59 3.78 -10.09 5.43
CA LEU A 59 2.65 -10.73 6.11
C LEU A 59 3.01 -12.14 6.52
N THR A 60 2.69 -12.49 7.75
CA THR A 60 2.92 -13.84 8.28
C THR A 60 1.60 -14.58 8.50
N PRO A 61 1.61 -15.94 8.43
CA PRO A 61 0.41 -16.73 8.74
C PRO A 61 -0.11 -16.54 10.17
N ALA A 62 0.72 -15.99 11.06
CA ALA A 62 0.32 -15.66 12.43
C ALA A 62 -0.46 -14.34 12.55
N GLY A 63 -0.91 -13.75 11.44
CA GLY A 63 -1.68 -12.51 11.46
C GLY A 63 -0.86 -11.29 11.87
N ARG A 64 0.36 -11.17 11.38
CA ARG A 64 1.26 -10.06 11.66
C ARG A 64 1.79 -9.43 10.37
N LEU A 65 1.66 -8.12 10.27
CA LEU A 65 2.33 -7.32 9.24
C LEU A 65 3.57 -6.68 9.82
N THR A 66 4.71 -6.91 9.20
CA THR A 66 5.98 -6.22 9.47
C THR A 66 6.28 -5.26 8.32
N ILE A 67 6.74 -4.06 8.63
CA ILE A 67 7.32 -3.14 7.64
C ILE A 67 8.80 -3.00 7.95
N ASP A 68 9.61 -3.28 6.95
CA ASP A 68 11.04 -3.00 6.94
C ASP A 68 11.31 -1.82 6.00
N ALA A 69 12.06 -0.86 6.49
CA ALA A 69 12.55 0.27 5.72
C ALA A 69 14.04 0.42 5.97
N GLY A 70 14.82 0.57 4.91
CA GLY A 70 16.26 0.70 5.04
C GLY A 70 16.91 1.14 3.73
N ASP A 71 18.08 1.76 3.83
CA ASP A 71 18.98 1.83 2.72
C ASP A 71 20.07 0.73 2.87
N ARG A 72 20.73 0.43 1.77
CA ARG A 72 21.71 -0.67 1.73
C ARG A 72 22.94 -0.44 2.59
N LEU A 73 23.13 0.73 3.13
CA LEU A 73 24.43 1.14 3.66
C LEU A 73 24.46 1.32 5.17
N TRP A 74 23.47 1.94 5.81
CA TRP A 74 23.65 2.34 7.21
C TRP A 74 22.37 2.46 8.07
N GLU A 75 21.20 2.64 7.47
CA GLU A 75 19.97 2.92 8.20
C GLU A 75 18.91 1.88 7.92
N SER A 76 18.43 1.21 8.95
CA SER A 76 17.29 0.30 8.84
C SER A 76 16.36 0.46 10.03
N ALA A 77 15.08 0.40 9.77
CA ALA A 77 14.05 0.34 10.82
C ALA A 77 13.04 -0.72 10.46
N THR A 78 12.59 -1.42 11.47
CA THR A 78 11.54 -2.42 11.35
C THR A 78 10.49 -2.19 12.42
N GLY A 79 9.26 -2.53 12.11
CA GLY A 79 8.17 -2.50 13.05
C GLY A 79 7.03 -3.40 12.58
N ASN A 80 6.12 -3.73 13.49
CA ASN A 80 5.02 -4.63 13.18
C ASN A 80 3.71 -4.21 13.84
N ILE A 81 2.61 -4.67 13.24
CA ILE A 81 1.23 -4.54 13.74
C ILE A 81 0.46 -5.84 13.52
N ALA A 82 -0.64 -5.99 14.22
CA ALA A 82 -1.58 -7.08 13.97
C ALA A 82 -2.31 -6.88 12.62
N ALA A 83 -2.56 -7.99 11.93
CA ALA A 83 -3.35 -8.04 10.70
C ALA A 83 -4.34 -9.19 10.80
N ALA A 84 -5.56 -9.00 10.34
CA ALA A 84 -6.50 -10.11 10.14
C ALA A 84 -6.10 -10.84 8.85
N TYR A 85 -5.27 -11.85 9.00
CA TYR A 85 -4.70 -12.65 7.91
C TYR A 85 -4.31 -14.03 8.40
N ASP A 86 -4.67 -15.06 7.66
CA ASP A 86 -4.41 -16.46 7.95
C ASP A 86 -3.81 -17.25 6.76
N GLY A 87 -3.48 -16.54 5.68
CA GLY A 87 -2.88 -17.10 4.48
C GLY A 87 -1.38 -17.38 4.62
N PRO A 88 -0.75 -17.86 3.55
CA PRO A 88 0.68 -18.11 3.51
C PRO A 88 1.49 -16.82 3.67
N GLY A 89 2.77 -16.96 4.03
CA GLY A 89 3.66 -15.81 4.12
C GLY A 89 3.73 -15.06 2.78
N PHE A 90 3.63 -13.74 2.83
CA PHE A 90 3.64 -12.88 1.66
C PHE A 90 4.57 -11.68 1.88
N GLU A 91 5.37 -11.36 0.88
CA GLU A 91 6.30 -10.24 0.93
C GLU A 91 6.15 -9.37 -0.32
N VAL A 92 6.10 -8.06 -0.12
CA VAL A 92 5.95 -7.10 -1.23
C VAL A 92 6.59 -5.76 -0.90
N GLY A 93 7.21 -5.12 -1.88
CA GLY A 93 7.73 -3.77 -1.75
C GLY A 93 6.77 -2.73 -2.31
N PHE A 94 6.72 -1.56 -1.67
CA PHE A 94 5.98 -0.40 -2.15
C PHE A 94 6.76 0.90 -2.02
N SER A 95 6.42 1.88 -2.85
CA SER A 95 6.82 3.25 -2.61
C SER A 95 6.18 3.75 -1.31
N ARG A 96 7.00 4.22 -0.36
CA ARG A 96 6.51 4.80 0.90
C ARG A 96 5.54 5.96 0.66
N ARG A 97 5.80 6.76 -0.38
CA ARG A 97 4.97 7.91 -0.75
C ARG A 97 3.59 7.48 -1.18
N TYR A 98 3.51 6.58 -2.16
CA TYR A 98 2.23 6.13 -2.70
C TYR A 98 1.41 5.37 -1.67
N LEU A 99 2.05 4.50 -0.88
CA LEU A 99 1.38 3.82 0.23
C LEU A 99 0.87 4.83 1.27
N GLY A 100 1.69 5.82 1.63
CA GLY A 100 1.30 6.87 2.58
C GLY A 100 0.15 7.74 2.07
N ASP A 101 0.15 8.10 0.79
CA ASP A 101 -0.93 8.91 0.19
C ASP A 101 -2.25 8.12 0.12
N LEU A 102 -2.18 6.84 -0.21
CA LEU A 102 -3.33 5.92 -0.18
C LEU A 102 -3.94 5.85 1.23
N LEU A 103 -3.13 5.66 2.26
CA LEU A 103 -3.61 5.54 3.64
C LEU A 103 -4.27 6.81 4.17
N LYS A 104 -3.92 7.99 3.65
CA LYS A 104 -4.58 9.26 4.01
C LYS A 104 -6.05 9.34 3.58
N VAL A 105 -6.40 8.63 2.51
CA VAL A 105 -7.76 8.63 1.94
C VAL A 105 -8.53 7.35 2.22
N SER A 106 -7.91 6.38 2.89
CA SER A 106 -8.57 5.16 3.36
C SER A 106 -9.39 5.42 4.62
N GLY A 107 -10.44 4.64 4.81
CA GLY A 107 -11.28 4.69 6.01
C GLY A 107 -10.60 4.13 7.27
N GLU A 108 -11.39 3.67 8.23
CA GLU A 108 -10.85 3.13 9.49
C GLU A 108 -10.07 1.83 9.30
N GLN A 109 -10.49 1.02 8.35
CA GLN A 109 -9.82 -0.22 7.98
C GLN A 109 -9.44 -0.19 6.52
N VAL A 110 -8.34 -0.84 6.20
CA VAL A 110 -7.90 -1.09 4.83
C VAL A 110 -7.80 -2.59 4.60
N ARG A 111 -8.42 -3.03 3.51
CA ARG A 111 -8.32 -4.41 3.01
C ARG A 111 -7.32 -4.43 1.88
N ILE A 112 -6.36 -5.33 1.99
CA ILE A 112 -5.30 -5.53 1.00
C ILE A 112 -5.54 -6.88 0.35
N ALA A 113 -5.79 -6.90 -0.95
CA ALA A 113 -5.95 -8.12 -1.73
C ALA A 113 -4.77 -8.29 -2.68
N PHE A 114 -4.19 -9.48 -2.70
CA PHE A 114 -2.97 -9.80 -3.43
C PHE A 114 -2.96 -11.27 -3.89
N SER A 115 -2.08 -11.59 -4.83
CA SER A 115 -1.86 -12.97 -5.32
C SER A 115 -0.38 -13.35 -5.25
N ASP A 116 0.47 -12.63 -5.95
CA ASP A 116 1.92 -12.86 -5.98
C ASP A 116 2.70 -11.55 -5.78
N PRO A 117 3.98 -11.61 -5.40
CA PRO A 117 4.78 -10.41 -5.09
C PRO A 117 5.04 -9.49 -6.29
N GLY A 118 4.84 -9.95 -7.50
CA GLY A 118 5.06 -9.18 -8.73
C GLY A 118 3.81 -8.52 -9.30
N SER A 119 2.64 -8.94 -8.84
CA SER A 119 1.35 -8.46 -9.32
C SER A 119 0.90 -7.18 -8.63
N PRO A 120 0.00 -6.41 -9.27
CA PRO A 120 -0.64 -5.27 -8.64
C PRO A 120 -1.42 -5.69 -7.40
N VAL A 121 -1.35 -4.89 -6.36
CA VAL A 121 -2.06 -5.10 -5.10
C VAL A 121 -3.26 -4.15 -5.03
N LEU A 122 -4.41 -4.70 -4.67
CA LEU A 122 -5.66 -3.95 -4.56
C LEU A 122 -5.90 -3.56 -3.10
N PHE A 123 -6.17 -2.29 -2.88
CA PHE A 123 -6.55 -1.75 -1.58
C PHE A 123 -7.98 -1.25 -1.65
N THR A 124 -8.79 -1.67 -0.69
CA THR A 124 -10.20 -1.26 -0.59
C THR A 124 -10.55 -0.92 0.86
N ASP A 125 -11.60 -0.11 1.02
CA ASP A 125 -12.21 0.12 2.32
C ASP A 125 -13.35 -0.89 2.50
N PRO A 126 -13.35 -1.71 3.58
CA PRO A 126 -14.46 -2.63 3.85
C PRO A 126 -15.81 -1.92 4.03
N ALA A 127 -15.80 -0.64 4.44
CA ALA A 127 -17.01 0.15 4.65
C ALA A 127 -17.47 0.89 3.39
N ASP A 128 -16.62 1.04 2.37
CA ASP A 128 -16.94 1.73 1.12
C ASP A 128 -16.39 0.98 -0.10
N ALA A 129 -17.24 0.15 -0.68
CA ALA A 129 -16.90 -0.63 -1.87
C ALA A 129 -16.77 0.21 -3.16
N SER A 130 -17.15 1.50 -3.13
CA SER A 130 -17.10 2.38 -4.31
C SER A 130 -15.69 2.91 -4.59
N CYS A 131 -14.81 2.87 -3.60
CA CYS A 131 -13.44 3.36 -3.70
C CYS A 131 -12.45 2.20 -3.66
N LEU A 132 -11.60 2.14 -4.68
CA LEU A 132 -10.52 1.17 -4.75
C LEU A 132 -9.22 1.83 -5.22
N HIS A 133 -8.10 1.32 -4.74
CA HIS A 133 -6.78 1.77 -5.12
C HIS A 133 -5.95 0.58 -5.59
N VAL A 134 -5.26 0.75 -6.70
CA VAL A 134 -4.31 -0.25 -7.21
C VAL A 134 -2.90 0.29 -7.03
N LEU A 135 -2.07 -0.46 -6.35
CA LEU A 135 -0.68 -0.10 -6.12
C LEU A 135 0.22 -1.17 -6.75
N MET A 136 1.10 -0.71 -7.64
CA MET A 136 2.10 -1.61 -8.23
C MET A 136 3.16 -1.94 -7.20
N SER A 137 3.52 -3.22 -7.14
CA SER A 137 4.67 -3.67 -6.38
C SER A 137 5.96 -3.12 -6.94
N MET A 138 6.95 -2.91 -6.10
CA MET A 138 8.29 -2.54 -6.52
C MET A 138 9.31 -3.46 -5.84
N ARG A 139 10.44 -3.67 -6.50
CA ARG A 139 11.58 -4.34 -5.87
C ARG A 139 12.23 -3.35 -4.91
N VAL A 140 12.18 -3.68 -3.63
CA VAL A 140 12.95 -3.01 -2.60
C VAL A 140 14.25 -3.80 -2.45
N VAL A 141 15.34 -3.15 -2.74
CA VAL A 141 16.67 -3.80 -2.74
C VAL A 141 17.47 -3.30 -1.56
#